data_43a8dbc2cd01494d34c4e716349b3034
#
_entry.id   43a8dbc2cd01494d34c4e716349b3034
#
_cell.length_a   1.000
_cell.length_b   1.000
_cell.length_c   1.000
_cell.angle_alpha   90.00
_cell.angle_beta   90.00
_cell.angle_gamma   90.00
#
_symmetry.space_group_name_H-M   'P 1'
#
loop_
_entity.id
_entity.type
_entity.pdbx_description
1 polymer ?
#
loop_
_entity_poly.entity_id
_entity_poly.type
_entity_poly.pdbx_seq_one_letter_code
_entity_poly.pdbx_strand_id
1 'polypeptide(L)'
;GFPAVDPSFRASLNGGYFGQCTYYVFNRMAQVGTPIGHSMMGNAAEWPSYARSYGYSVSNSPSAGSAIVFQQGLAGADPTYGHVAFVEAVNADGSLYISEMNVRGLNVISYRTISASVAAQATYIRF
;
A
#
# COMPACT_ATOMS: atom_id res chain seq x y z
N GLY A 1 -4.17 -5.98 -16.56
CA GLY A 1 -3.28 -5.69 -15.44
C GLY A 1 -2.74 -4.27 -15.44
N PHE A 2 -2.01 -3.95 -14.41
CA PHE A 2 -1.39 -2.64 -14.28
C PHE A 2 -0.09 -2.58 -15.09
N PRO A 3 0.39 -1.38 -15.45
CA PRO A 3 1.70 -1.26 -16.04
C PRO A 3 2.78 -1.82 -15.12
N ALA A 4 3.89 -2.28 -15.68
CA ALA A 4 5.03 -2.70 -14.89
C ALA A 4 5.48 -1.55 -13.97
N VAL A 5 5.91 -1.88 -12.76
CA VAL A 5 6.40 -0.88 -11.82
C VAL A 5 7.58 -0.13 -12.44
N ASP A 6 7.46 1.19 -12.49
CA ASP A 6 8.54 2.08 -12.92
C ASP A 6 9.14 2.73 -11.68
N PRO A 7 10.39 2.36 -11.30
CA PRO A 7 11.02 2.92 -10.11
C PRO A 7 11.27 4.43 -10.17
N SER A 8 11.25 5.00 -11.37
CA SER A 8 11.47 6.44 -11.58
C SER A 8 10.17 7.24 -11.59
N PHE A 9 8.99 6.60 -11.57
CA PHE A 9 7.73 7.30 -11.58
C PHE A 9 7.53 8.10 -10.29
N ARG A 10 7.10 9.35 -10.43
CA ARG A 10 6.85 10.24 -9.28
C ARG A 10 5.46 10.81 -9.34
N ALA A 11 4.71 10.65 -8.24
CA ALA A 11 3.44 11.34 -8.05
C ALA A 11 3.66 12.85 -7.96
N SER A 12 2.71 13.63 -8.48
CA SER A 12 2.74 15.11 -8.34
C SER A 12 2.60 15.53 -6.87
N LEU A 13 1.88 14.73 -6.09
CA LEU A 13 1.66 14.94 -4.67
C LEU A 13 2.10 13.68 -3.93
N ASN A 14 3.04 13.80 -3.01
CA ASN A 14 3.54 12.68 -2.24
C ASN A 14 3.86 13.12 -0.81
N GLY A 15 3.08 12.63 0.15
CA GLY A 15 3.28 12.93 1.56
C GLY A 15 4.19 11.93 2.30
N GLY A 16 4.67 10.88 1.62
CA GLY A 16 5.58 9.91 2.21
C GLY A 16 7.02 10.40 2.26
N TYR A 17 7.77 9.93 3.23
CA TYR A 17 9.21 10.20 3.28
C TYR A 17 9.94 9.34 2.25
N PHE A 18 10.89 9.94 1.54
CA PHE A 18 11.67 9.29 0.50
C PHE A 18 12.15 7.89 0.92
N GLY A 19 11.91 6.92 0.06
CA GLY A 19 12.38 5.54 0.26
C GLY A 19 11.58 4.70 1.25
N GLN A 20 10.54 5.25 1.86
CA GLN A 20 9.65 4.56 2.79
C GLN A 20 8.50 3.87 2.07
N CYS A 21 7.78 2.99 2.77
CA CYS A 21 6.64 2.26 2.21
C CYS A 21 5.53 3.20 1.73
N THR A 22 5.24 4.25 2.49
CA THR A 22 4.23 5.25 2.14
C THR A 22 4.60 6.01 0.86
N TYR A 23 5.87 6.42 0.73
CA TYR A 23 6.37 7.11 -0.45
C TYR A 23 6.14 6.30 -1.73
N TYR A 24 6.42 5.01 -1.68
CA TYR A 24 6.22 4.11 -2.81
C TYR A 24 4.75 4.02 -3.23
N VAL A 25 3.85 3.86 -2.26
CA VAL A 25 2.42 3.69 -2.57
C VAL A 25 1.84 4.96 -3.19
N PHE A 26 2.24 6.15 -2.74
CA PHE A 26 1.88 7.39 -3.43
C PHE A 26 2.29 7.35 -4.91
N ASN A 27 3.52 6.95 -5.19
CA ASN A 27 4.01 6.88 -6.57
C ASN A 27 3.30 5.80 -7.39
N ARG A 28 3.09 4.62 -6.81
CA ARG A 28 2.44 3.51 -7.54
C ARG A 28 0.98 3.83 -7.85
N MET A 29 0.25 4.41 -6.91
CA MET A 29 -1.14 4.85 -7.15
C MET A 29 -1.23 5.85 -8.29
N ALA A 30 -0.33 6.81 -8.35
CA ALA A 30 -0.30 7.77 -9.44
C ALA A 30 0.03 7.09 -10.78
N GLN A 31 0.96 6.15 -10.79
CA GLN A 31 1.35 5.44 -12.00
C GLN A 31 0.18 4.64 -12.59
N VAL A 32 -0.64 4.03 -11.76
CA VAL A 32 -1.80 3.24 -12.23
C VAL A 32 -3.04 4.09 -12.49
N GLY A 33 -2.97 5.39 -12.32
CA GLY A 33 -4.05 6.31 -12.68
C GLY A 33 -5.03 6.64 -11.56
N THR A 34 -4.73 6.28 -10.32
CA THR A 34 -5.54 6.57 -9.13
C THR A 34 -4.72 7.32 -8.09
N PRO A 35 -4.22 8.54 -8.40
CA PRO A 35 -3.36 9.27 -7.49
C PRO A 35 -4.08 9.61 -6.19
N ILE A 36 -3.34 9.57 -5.08
CA ILE A 36 -3.86 9.99 -3.78
C ILE A 36 -3.94 11.52 -3.77
N GLY A 37 -5.12 12.05 -3.51
CA GLY A 37 -5.41 13.49 -3.61
C GLY A 37 -5.05 14.30 -2.35
N HIS A 38 -4.47 13.67 -1.33
CA HIS A 38 -4.10 14.31 -0.07
C HIS A 38 -2.71 13.89 0.34
N SER A 39 -1.85 14.85 0.70
CA SER A 39 -0.48 14.54 1.13
C SER A 39 -0.43 14.00 2.56
N MET A 40 -1.37 14.44 3.42
CA MET A 40 -1.39 14.03 4.82
C MET A 40 -2.15 12.70 4.98
N MET A 41 -1.41 11.61 5.05
CA MET A 41 -1.95 10.27 5.30
C MET A 41 -1.40 9.65 6.60
N GLY A 42 -0.40 10.29 7.21
CA GLY A 42 0.23 9.79 8.42
C GLY A 42 1.16 8.59 8.17
N ASN A 43 1.50 7.90 9.23
CA ASN A 43 2.23 6.64 9.15
C ASN A 43 1.33 5.55 8.55
N ALA A 44 1.92 4.46 8.09
CA ALA A 44 1.16 3.42 7.38
C ALA A 44 -0.07 2.94 8.17
N ALA A 45 0.08 2.65 9.46
CA ALA A 45 -1.04 2.20 10.31
C ALA A 45 -2.15 3.24 10.49
N GLU A 46 -1.86 4.52 10.23
CA GLU A 46 -2.83 5.62 10.32
C GLU A 46 -3.60 5.85 9.01
N TRP A 47 -3.13 5.29 7.92
CA TRP A 47 -3.75 5.50 6.60
C TRP A 47 -5.25 5.23 6.57
N PRO A 48 -5.79 4.15 7.19
CA PRO A 48 -7.23 3.93 7.17
C PRO A 48 -8.03 5.08 7.81
N SER A 49 -7.54 5.65 8.90
CA SER A 49 -8.23 6.78 9.57
C SER A 49 -8.23 8.03 8.71
N TYR A 50 -7.08 8.39 8.12
CA TYR A 50 -7.02 9.53 7.21
C TYR A 50 -7.88 9.30 5.97
N ALA A 51 -7.82 8.11 5.39
CA ALA A 51 -8.62 7.78 4.21
C ALA A 51 -10.12 7.91 4.48
N ARG A 52 -10.60 7.43 5.62
CA ARG A 52 -12.00 7.60 6.02
C ARG A 52 -12.38 9.07 6.14
N SER A 53 -11.51 9.87 6.74
CA SER A 53 -11.78 11.30 6.93
C SER A 53 -11.88 12.05 5.60
N TYR A 54 -11.18 11.57 4.56
CA TYR A 54 -11.24 12.15 3.21
C TYR A 54 -12.35 11.56 2.34
N GLY A 55 -13.07 10.55 2.83
CA GLY A 55 -14.15 9.92 2.07
C GLY A 55 -13.73 8.79 1.14
N TYR A 56 -12.51 8.31 1.23
CA TYR A 56 -12.08 7.13 0.46
C TYR A 56 -12.69 5.84 1.03
N SER A 57 -12.83 4.84 0.17
CA SER A 57 -13.33 3.52 0.57
C SER A 57 -12.29 2.77 1.39
N VAL A 58 -12.67 2.37 2.60
CA VAL A 58 -11.84 1.57 3.50
C VAL A 58 -12.60 0.31 3.86
N SER A 59 -12.01 -0.86 3.64
CA SER A 59 -12.68 -2.14 3.87
C SER A 59 -11.70 -3.24 4.29
N ASN A 60 -12.22 -4.41 4.60
CA ASN A 60 -11.43 -5.63 4.84
C ASN A 60 -11.38 -6.55 3.62
N SER A 61 -11.89 -6.11 2.49
CA SER A 61 -11.95 -6.91 1.25
C SER A 61 -10.85 -6.46 0.29
N PRO A 62 -9.92 -7.35 -0.07
CA PRO A 62 -8.86 -7.01 -1.00
C PRO A 62 -9.39 -6.79 -2.41
N SER A 63 -8.75 -5.88 -3.14
CA SER A 63 -8.96 -5.71 -4.58
C SER A 63 -7.65 -5.28 -5.22
N ALA A 64 -7.43 -5.72 -6.48
CA ALA A 64 -6.29 -5.27 -7.25
C ALA A 64 -6.34 -3.74 -7.41
N GLY A 65 -5.22 -3.06 -7.21
CA GLY A 65 -5.15 -1.60 -7.27
C GLY A 65 -5.45 -0.90 -5.95
N SER A 66 -5.82 -1.62 -4.89
CA SER A 66 -5.97 -1.03 -3.57
C SER A 66 -4.62 -0.92 -2.85
N ALA A 67 -4.54 -0.02 -1.87
CA ALA A 67 -3.49 -0.06 -0.88
C ALA A 67 -3.86 -1.11 0.17
N ILE A 68 -2.90 -1.94 0.57
CA ILE A 68 -3.04 -2.85 1.69
C ILE A 68 -2.29 -2.29 2.88
N VAL A 69 -2.97 -2.18 4.02
CA VAL A 69 -2.40 -1.68 5.26
C VAL A 69 -2.27 -2.81 6.26
N PHE A 70 -1.04 -3.05 6.69
CA PHE A 70 -0.72 -3.99 7.75
C PHE A 70 -0.56 -3.23 9.05
N GLN A 71 -1.38 -3.53 10.04
CA GLN A 71 -1.20 -2.98 11.37
C GLN A 71 0.10 -3.49 11.99
N GLN A 72 0.52 -2.86 13.07
CA GLN A 72 1.80 -3.15 13.72
C GLN A 72 1.95 -4.66 13.98
N GLY A 73 3.05 -5.22 13.50
CA GLY A 73 3.42 -6.62 13.68
C GLY A 73 2.80 -7.60 12.68
N LEU A 74 1.74 -7.23 11.97
CA LEU A 74 1.12 -8.13 10.98
C LEU A 74 2.06 -8.29 9.77
N ALA A 75 2.31 -9.53 9.37
CA ALA A 75 3.16 -9.85 8.20
C ALA A 75 4.55 -9.19 8.24
N GLY A 76 5.11 -9.01 9.44
CA GLY A 76 6.40 -8.37 9.63
C GLY A 76 6.36 -6.84 9.61
N ALA A 77 5.17 -6.24 9.64
CA ALA A 77 5.03 -4.78 9.65
C ALA A 77 5.73 -4.17 10.87
N ASP A 78 6.25 -2.95 10.66
CA ASP A 78 6.94 -2.21 11.73
C ASP A 78 6.06 -2.15 12.99
N PRO A 79 6.62 -2.48 14.19
CA PRO A 79 5.84 -2.54 15.42
C PRO A 79 5.38 -1.15 15.91
N THR A 80 5.93 -0.08 15.37
CA THR A 80 5.55 1.30 15.71
C THR A 80 4.64 1.90 14.65
N TYR A 81 4.99 1.77 13.36
CA TYR A 81 4.38 2.53 12.27
C TYR A 81 3.47 1.70 11.38
N GLY A 82 3.49 0.36 11.50
CA GLY A 82 2.80 -0.50 10.55
C GLY A 82 3.49 -0.51 9.18
N HIS A 83 2.77 -0.98 8.16
CA HIS A 83 3.28 -1.04 6.80
C HIS A 83 2.14 -0.86 5.79
N VAL A 84 2.45 -0.30 4.63
CA VAL A 84 1.51 -0.17 3.51
C VAL A 84 2.17 -0.65 2.23
N ALA A 85 1.39 -1.29 1.37
CA ALA A 85 1.85 -1.81 0.09
C ALA A 85 0.75 -1.64 -0.97
N PHE A 86 1.07 -1.98 -2.21
CA PHE A 86 0.13 -1.93 -3.33
C PHE A 86 -0.26 -3.33 -3.73
N VAL A 87 -1.57 -3.58 -3.90
CA VAL A 87 -2.08 -4.89 -4.34
C VAL A 87 -2.00 -4.97 -5.86
N GLU A 88 -1.04 -5.75 -6.37
CA GLU A 88 -0.85 -5.96 -7.79
C GLU A 88 -1.87 -6.94 -8.36
N ALA A 89 -2.20 -7.99 -7.60
CA ALA A 89 -3.16 -9.01 -8.03
C ALA A 89 -3.81 -9.69 -6.83
N VAL A 90 -5.06 -10.12 -7.01
CA VAL A 90 -5.77 -11.02 -6.10
C VAL A 90 -5.87 -12.37 -6.78
N ASN A 91 -5.28 -13.39 -6.16
CA ASN A 91 -5.26 -14.75 -6.72
C ASN A 91 -6.55 -15.51 -6.41
N ALA A 92 -6.83 -16.56 -7.18
CA ALA A 92 -8.06 -17.34 -7.04
C ALA A 92 -8.20 -18.00 -5.66
N ASP A 93 -7.10 -18.30 -4.99
CA ASP A 93 -7.08 -18.90 -3.64
C ASP A 93 -7.23 -17.87 -2.51
N GLY A 94 -7.39 -16.59 -2.85
CA GLY A 94 -7.47 -15.49 -1.90
C GLY A 94 -6.12 -14.91 -1.45
N SER A 95 -5.01 -15.48 -1.92
CA SER A 95 -3.70 -14.87 -1.70
C SER A 95 -3.54 -13.63 -2.56
N LEU A 96 -2.61 -12.75 -2.19
CA LEU A 96 -2.36 -11.50 -2.89
C LEU A 96 -0.91 -11.43 -3.34
N TYR A 97 -0.69 -10.86 -4.53
CA TYR A 97 0.63 -10.45 -4.97
C TYR A 97 0.75 -8.94 -4.76
N ILE A 98 1.75 -8.52 -3.99
CA ILE A 98 1.93 -7.12 -3.63
C ILE A 98 3.30 -6.59 -4.05
N SER A 99 3.36 -5.29 -4.30
CA SER A 99 4.60 -4.54 -4.45
C SER A 99 4.74 -3.57 -3.29
N GLU A 100 5.96 -3.35 -2.83
CA GLU A 100 6.23 -2.60 -1.62
C GLU A 100 7.65 -2.03 -1.62
N MET A 101 7.90 -1.14 -0.69
CA MET A 101 9.22 -0.53 -0.49
C MET A 101 9.59 -0.53 0.98
N ASN A 102 10.89 -0.56 1.26
CA ASN A 102 11.46 -0.51 2.61
C ASN A 102 11.20 -1.77 3.47
N VAL A 103 11.00 -2.89 2.83
CA VAL A 103 11.03 -4.20 3.50
C VAL A 103 12.44 -4.78 3.44
N ARG A 104 13.10 -4.65 2.29
CA ARG A 104 14.46 -5.14 2.04
C ARG A 104 15.52 -4.04 2.10
N GLY A 105 15.14 -2.86 2.56
CA GLY A 105 15.99 -1.69 2.69
C GLY A 105 15.33 -0.43 2.16
N LEU A 106 15.84 0.71 2.59
CA LEU A 106 15.34 2.01 2.19
C LEU A 106 15.42 2.16 0.67
N ASN A 107 14.34 2.63 0.04
CA ASN A 107 14.23 2.85 -1.41
C ASN A 107 14.37 1.57 -2.25
N VAL A 108 14.23 0.41 -1.67
CA VAL A 108 14.27 -0.88 -2.39
C VAL A 108 12.85 -1.36 -2.61
N ILE A 109 12.45 -1.47 -3.88
CA ILE A 109 11.16 -2.05 -4.27
C ILE A 109 11.29 -3.57 -4.24
N SER A 110 10.31 -4.23 -3.63
CA SER A 110 10.25 -5.68 -3.59
C SER A 110 8.83 -6.19 -3.72
N TYR A 111 8.68 -7.50 -3.88
CA TYR A 111 7.39 -8.15 -4.12
C TYR A 111 7.28 -9.35 -3.22
N ARG A 112 6.06 -9.66 -2.80
CA ARG A 112 5.78 -10.92 -2.10
C ARG A 112 4.33 -11.35 -2.27
N THR A 113 4.09 -12.61 -2.00
CA THR A 113 2.74 -13.17 -1.92
C THR A 113 2.30 -13.16 -0.46
N ILE A 114 1.13 -12.60 -0.21
CA ILE A 114 0.47 -12.59 1.10
C ILE A 114 -0.55 -13.72 1.11
N SER A 115 -0.49 -14.59 2.13
CA SER A 115 -1.45 -15.68 2.26
C SER A 115 -2.88 -15.16 2.43
N ALA A 116 -3.87 -15.98 2.05
CA ALA A 116 -5.27 -15.62 2.22
C ALA A 116 -5.63 -15.32 3.68
N SER A 117 -5.05 -16.04 4.62
CA SER A 117 -5.31 -15.83 6.06
C SER A 117 -4.76 -14.49 6.55
N VAL A 118 -3.58 -14.09 6.11
CA VAL A 118 -3.00 -12.78 6.44
C VAL A 118 -3.78 -11.67 5.73
N ALA A 119 -4.13 -11.88 4.46
CA ALA A 119 -4.92 -10.93 3.68
C ALA A 119 -6.26 -10.59 4.36
N ALA A 120 -6.88 -11.56 5.01
CA ALA A 120 -8.13 -11.37 5.75
C ALA A 120 -7.98 -10.51 7.02
N GLN A 121 -6.76 -10.32 7.50
CA GLN A 121 -6.47 -9.52 8.70
C GLN A 121 -6.04 -8.08 8.37
N ALA A 122 -5.80 -7.79 7.12
CA ALA A 122 -5.35 -6.47 6.67
C ALA A 122 -6.53 -5.54 6.35
N THR A 123 -6.23 -4.27 6.16
CA THR A 123 -7.20 -3.24 5.77
C THR A 123 -6.86 -2.75 4.37
N TYR A 124 -7.87 -2.44 3.57
CA TYR A 124 -7.70 -2.04 2.16
C TYR A 124 -8.31 -0.69 1.90
N ILE A 125 -7.60 0.15 1.13
CA ILE A 125 -8.05 1.50 0.77
C ILE A 125 -8.09 1.59 -0.76
N ARG A 126 -9.21 2.07 -1.28
CA ARG A 126 -9.35 2.43 -2.69
C ARG A 126 -9.28 3.94 -2.84
N PHE A 127 -8.37 4.35 -3.68
CA PHE A 127 -8.21 5.77 -4.03
C PHE A 127 -8.83 6.12 -5.36
#